data_47d5dabae53d1d70f68ceab281eb12e6
#
_entry.id   47d5dabae53d1d70f68ceab281eb12e6
#
_cell.length_a   1.000
_cell.length_b   1.000
_cell.length_c   1.000
_cell.angle_alpha   90.00
_cell.angle_beta   90.00
_cell.angle_gamma   90.00
#
_symmetry.space_group_name_H-M   'P 1'
#
loop_
_entity.id
_entity.type
_entity.pdbx_description
1 polymer ?
#
loop_
_entity_poly.entity_id
_entity_poly.type
_entity_poly.pdbx_seq_one_letter_code
_entity_poly.pdbx_strand_id
1 'polypeptide(L)'
;MNERTIYNPFDREDVERYFDGPYKAMPHGEWCALNGFKPVANIPLDHPVIALKPRERILAHTHEFFGIKPPGACEVRSRSSWGRNGIAVCFDAGWIDPGYINRLTLEIYNLNERETVLLPVGERFAQIVFHETGPVEGNYGAGRDSGFSGKYQQGTDLEMIIKTWSPDMMLPRAYKDHRIMPPVIEGLAYE
;
A
#
# COMPACT_ATOMS: atom_id res chain seq x y z
N MET A 1 -11.59 -25.31 -15.51
CA MET A 1 -11.79 -23.90 -15.95
C MET A 1 -11.96 -23.09 -14.68
N ASN A 2 -11.04 -22.17 -14.41
CA ASN A 2 -11.21 -21.28 -13.25
C ASN A 2 -12.39 -20.36 -13.56
N GLU A 3 -13.45 -20.46 -12.79
CA GLU A 3 -14.54 -19.49 -12.84
C GLU A 3 -13.94 -18.10 -12.60
N ARG A 4 -14.16 -17.20 -13.56
CA ARG A 4 -13.77 -15.80 -13.41
C ARG A 4 -14.73 -15.20 -12.38
N THR A 5 -14.23 -14.94 -11.20
CA THR A 5 -14.97 -14.22 -10.17
C THR A 5 -14.80 -12.72 -10.36
N ILE A 6 -15.91 -11.98 -10.21
CA ILE A 6 -15.87 -10.52 -10.14
C ILE A 6 -15.46 -10.14 -8.70
N TYR A 7 -14.45 -9.28 -8.59
CA TYR A 7 -14.06 -8.67 -7.32
C TYR A 7 -14.85 -7.37 -7.14
N ASN A 8 -15.58 -7.27 -6.03
CA ASN A 8 -16.33 -6.08 -5.68
C ASN A 8 -15.63 -5.27 -4.57
N PRO A 9 -14.95 -4.15 -4.89
CA PRO A 9 -14.26 -3.33 -3.88
C PRO A 9 -15.20 -2.60 -2.91
N PHE A 10 -16.49 -2.58 -3.19
CA PHE A 10 -17.53 -2.00 -2.32
C PHE A 10 -18.14 -3.01 -1.36
N ASP A 11 -17.70 -4.26 -1.41
CA ASP A 11 -18.11 -5.32 -0.49
C ASP A 11 -16.94 -5.66 0.44
N ARG A 12 -17.19 -5.57 1.76
CA ARG A 12 -16.16 -5.83 2.75
C ARG A 12 -15.69 -7.29 2.74
N GLU A 13 -16.60 -8.24 2.60
CA GLU A 13 -16.28 -9.67 2.61
C GLU A 13 -15.46 -10.04 1.37
N ASP A 14 -15.76 -9.44 0.22
CA ASP A 14 -14.97 -9.62 -1.00
C ASP A 14 -13.55 -9.07 -0.85
N VAL A 15 -13.39 -7.90 -0.20
CA VAL A 15 -12.07 -7.32 0.09
C VAL A 15 -11.29 -8.25 1.02
N GLU A 16 -11.87 -8.68 2.14
CA GLU A 16 -11.21 -9.56 3.10
C GLU A 16 -10.82 -10.90 2.45
N ARG A 17 -11.69 -11.48 1.64
CA ARG A 17 -11.41 -12.71 0.89
C ARG A 17 -10.30 -12.54 -0.16
N TYR A 18 -10.26 -11.42 -0.87
CA TYR A 18 -9.24 -11.14 -1.89
C TYR A 18 -7.85 -10.98 -1.30
N PHE A 19 -7.76 -10.39 -0.12
CA PHE A 19 -6.52 -10.18 0.63
C PHE A 19 -6.34 -11.22 1.74
N ASP A 20 -6.77 -12.47 1.50
CA ASP A 20 -6.76 -13.55 2.48
C ASP A 20 -5.36 -13.83 3.02
N GLY A 21 -5.15 -13.40 4.26
CA GLY A 21 -3.98 -13.63 5.07
C GLY A 21 -2.76 -12.74 4.78
N PRO A 22 -1.92 -12.55 5.78
CA PRO A 22 -0.70 -11.77 5.62
C PRO A 22 0.32 -12.53 4.77
N TYR A 23 0.92 -11.83 3.82
CA TYR A 23 2.08 -12.31 3.09
C TYR A 23 3.26 -12.43 4.06
N LYS A 24 3.77 -13.62 4.30
CA LYS A 24 4.84 -13.85 5.27
C LYS A 24 6.21 -13.78 4.59
N ALA A 25 7.06 -12.88 5.09
CA ALA A 25 8.47 -12.94 4.77
C ALA A 25 9.08 -14.23 5.39
N MET A 26 10.05 -14.81 4.70
CA MET A 26 10.80 -15.97 5.19
C MET A 26 12.30 -15.76 4.95
N PRO A 27 13.18 -16.48 5.68
CA PRO A 27 14.62 -16.42 5.45
C PRO A 27 14.97 -16.71 3.99
N HIS A 28 15.85 -15.91 3.42
CA HIS A 28 16.26 -16.01 2.00
C HIS A 28 16.72 -17.42 1.61
N GLY A 29 17.60 -18.03 2.42
CA GLY A 29 18.10 -19.38 2.17
C GLY A 29 17.01 -20.43 2.20
N GLU A 30 16.05 -20.32 3.12
CA GLU A 30 14.90 -21.21 3.23
C GLU A 30 14.00 -21.09 2.00
N TRP A 31 13.66 -19.86 1.59
CA TRP A 31 12.86 -19.65 0.38
C TRP A 31 13.53 -20.25 -0.86
N CYS A 32 14.83 -20.04 -1.03
CA CYS A 32 15.57 -20.59 -2.15
C CYS A 32 15.57 -22.13 -2.14
N ALA A 33 15.80 -22.74 -0.98
CA ALA A 33 15.79 -24.19 -0.85
C ALA A 33 14.42 -24.81 -1.19
N LEU A 34 13.34 -24.22 -0.67
CA LEU A 34 11.97 -24.67 -0.94
C LEU A 34 11.55 -24.54 -2.42
N ASN A 35 12.10 -23.56 -3.13
CA ASN A 35 11.72 -23.28 -4.51
C ASN A 35 12.77 -23.76 -5.56
N GLY A 36 13.83 -24.45 -5.12
CA GLY A 36 14.85 -25.00 -6.00
C GLY A 36 15.78 -23.96 -6.63
N PHE A 37 15.93 -22.79 -6.02
CA PHE A 37 16.81 -21.72 -6.48
C PHE A 37 18.13 -21.70 -5.70
N LYS A 38 19.17 -21.20 -6.35
CA LYS A 38 20.41 -20.85 -5.67
C LYS A 38 20.21 -19.51 -4.93
N PRO A 39 20.84 -19.33 -3.76
CA PRO A 39 20.81 -18.04 -3.08
C PRO A 39 21.27 -16.88 -3.95
N VAL A 40 20.58 -15.76 -3.87
CA VAL A 40 20.89 -14.53 -4.59
C VAL A 40 22.08 -13.85 -3.91
N ALA A 41 23.03 -13.38 -4.69
CA ALA A 41 24.18 -12.66 -4.16
C ALA A 41 23.75 -11.39 -3.40
N ASN A 42 24.52 -11.01 -2.39
CA ASN A 42 24.33 -9.80 -1.57
C ASN A 42 23.09 -9.77 -0.66
N ILE A 43 22.34 -10.88 -0.56
CA ILE A 43 21.30 -11.05 0.46
C ILE A 43 21.75 -12.15 1.42
N PRO A 44 21.92 -11.87 2.73
CA PRO A 44 22.27 -12.92 3.71
C PRO A 44 21.23 -14.05 3.74
N LEU A 45 21.65 -15.28 4.02
CA LEU A 45 20.76 -16.44 4.00
C LEU A 45 19.64 -16.39 5.05
N ASP A 46 19.90 -15.76 6.16
CA ASP A 46 18.98 -15.57 7.29
C ASP A 46 18.13 -14.30 7.16
N HIS A 47 18.42 -13.44 6.15
CA HIS A 47 17.68 -12.20 5.95
C HIS A 47 16.25 -12.51 5.45
N PRO A 48 15.20 -11.94 6.06
CA PRO A 48 13.84 -12.15 5.62
C PRO A 48 13.59 -11.48 4.26
N VAL A 49 12.99 -12.21 3.34
CA VAL A 49 12.61 -11.74 2.01
C VAL A 49 11.13 -11.99 1.72
N ILE A 50 10.55 -11.16 0.90
CA ILE A 50 9.24 -11.35 0.29
C ILE A 50 9.48 -11.67 -1.19
N ALA A 51 9.03 -12.84 -1.64
CA ALA A 51 9.14 -13.23 -3.04
C ALA A 51 7.93 -12.72 -3.81
N LEU A 52 8.14 -11.74 -4.66
CA LEU A 52 7.11 -11.15 -5.49
C LEU A 52 7.17 -11.77 -6.89
N LYS A 53 6.17 -12.58 -7.23
CA LYS A 53 6.09 -13.29 -8.52
C LYS A 53 5.90 -12.31 -9.67
N PRO A 54 6.11 -12.77 -10.93
CA PRO A 54 5.84 -11.95 -12.10
C PRO A 54 4.41 -11.40 -12.11
N ARG A 55 4.25 -10.11 -12.37
CA ARG A 55 2.96 -9.41 -12.44
C ARG A 55 2.14 -9.43 -11.14
N GLU A 56 2.75 -9.83 -10.05
CA GLU A 56 2.10 -9.85 -8.73
C GLU A 56 2.09 -8.46 -8.08
N ARG A 57 1.03 -8.22 -7.32
CA ARG A 57 0.86 -7.05 -6.47
C ARG A 57 0.64 -7.48 -5.03
N ILE A 58 1.29 -6.79 -4.11
CA ILE A 58 1.05 -6.95 -2.67
C ILE A 58 0.76 -5.60 -2.03
N LEU A 59 0.07 -5.62 -0.89
CA LEU A 59 0.06 -4.51 0.05
C LEU A 59 1.17 -4.77 1.07
N ALA A 60 2.06 -3.82 1.19
CA ALA A 60 3.12 -3.81 2.20
C ALA A 60 3.02 -2.53 3.02
N HIS A 61 3.86 -2.38 4.03
CA HIS A 61 3.91 -1.17 4.84
C HIS A 61 5.34 -0.76 5.14
N THR A 62 5.53 0.50 5.45
CA THR A 62 6.81 1.00 5.96
C THR A 62 7.14 0.42 7.32
N HIS A 63 8.43 0.27 7.62
CA HIS A 63 8.88 -0.06 8.97
C HIS A 63 8.61 1.11 9.93
N GLU A 64 8.79 2.32 9.44
CA GLU A 64 8.60 3.55 10.17
C GLU A 64 7.11 3.94 10.26
N PHE A 65 6.74 4.58 11.36
CA PHE A 65 5.58 5.44 11.42
C PHE A 65 5.98 6.83 10.93
N PHE A 66 5.20 7.36 10.02
CA PHE A 66 5.45 8.62 9.35
C PHE A 66 4.28 9.59 9.60
N GLY A 67 4.59 10.88 9.72
CA GLY A 67 3.58 11.92 9.87
C GLY A 67 3.96 13.19 9.13
N ILE A 68 2.97 13.82 8.51
CA ILE A 68 3.11 15.13 7.85
C ILE A 68 2.16 16.14 8.48
N LYS A 69 2.69 17.27 8.93
CA LYS A 69 1.89 18.34 9.52
C LYS A 69 1.45 19.34 8.44
N PRO A 70 0.20 19.88 8.54
CA PRO A 70 -0.17 21.02 7.70
C PRO A 70 0.81 22.20 7.86
N PRO A 71 1.10 22.96 6.79
CA PRO A 71 0.55 22.88 5.44
C PRO A 71 1.30 21.89 4.52
N GLY A 72 2.09 20.98 5.05
CA GLY A 72 2.83 20.02 4.26
C GLY A 72 1.97 18.87 3.74
N ALA A 73 2.23 18.43 2.52
CA ALA A 73 1.81 17.16 1.96
C ALA A 73 3.02 16.42 1.41
N CYS A 74 2.87 15.18 1.07
CA CYS A 74 3.98 14.47 0.44
C CYS A 74 3.49 13.39 -0.53
N GLU A 75 4.43 12.84 -1.29
CA GLU A 75 4.18 11.82 -2.28
C GLU A 75 5.23 10.71 -2.15
N VAL A 76 4.77 9.46 -2.19
CA VAL A 76 5.63 8.28 -2.23
C VAL A 76 5.95 7.94 -3.68
N ARG A 77 7.21 7.72 -3.97
CA ARG A 77 7.71 7.31 -5.28
C ARG A 77 8.66 6.12 -5.14
N SER A 78 8.74 5.28 -6.15
CA SER A 78 9.79 4.28 -6.23
C SER A 78 11.16 4.94 -6.28
N ARG A 79 12.14 4.37 -5.60
CA ARG A 79 13.53 4.73 -5.86
C ARG A 79 13.93 4.26 -7.27
N SER A 80 14.73 5.06 -7.97
CA SER A 80 15.11 4.79 -9.36
C SER A 80 15.78 3.43 -9.56
N SER A 81 16.56 2.96 -8.59
CA SER A 81 17.22 1.64 -8.66
C SER A 81 16.19 0.50 -8.67
N TRP A 82 15.11 0.61 -7.93
CA TRP A 82 14.05 -0.39 -7.90
C TRP A 82 13.08 -0.24 -9.07
N GLY A 83 12.71 0.99 -9.42
CA GLY A 83 11.86 1.26 -10.58
C GLY A 83 12.46 0.75 -11.89
N ARG A 84 13.78 0.90 -12.06
CA ARG A 84 14.49 0.35 -13.24
C ARG A 84 14.55 -1.18 -13.28
N ASN A 85 14.39 -1.84 -12.13
CA ASN A 85 14.26 -3.29 -12.03
C ASN A 85 12.81 -3.78 -12.09
N GLY A 86 11.88 -2.93 -12.51
CA GLY A 86 10.47 -3.29 -12.69
C GLY A 86 9.67 -3.36 -11.39
N ILE A 87 10.17 -2.78 -10.29
CA ILE A 87 9.42 -2.70 -9.03
C ILE A 87 8.82 -1.31 -8.91
N ALA A 88 7.50 -1.24 -9.02
CA ALA A 88 6.74 -0.01 -8.79
C ALA A 88 6.18 0.01 -7.36
N VAL A 89 6.15 1.21 -6.77
CA VAL A 89 5.57 1.45 -5.43
C VAL A 89 4.52 2.53 -5.57
N CYS A 90 3.35 2.26 -5.03
CA CYS A 90 2.18 3.15 -4.97
C CYS A 90 1.66 3.65 -6.33
N PHE A 91 2.20 3.21 -7.46
CA PHE A 91 1.83 3.60 -8.81
C PHE A 91 1.32 5.06 -8.88
N ASP A 92 -0.01 5.26 -8.90
CA ASP A 92 -0.65 6.59 -8.90
C ASP A 92 -1.25 6.99 -7.53
N ALA A 93 -1.18 6.10 -6.52
CA ALA A 93 -1.79 6.31 -5.20
C ALA A 93 -0.78 6.79 -4.13
N GLY A 94 0.29 7.45 -4.57
CA GLY A 94 1.38 7.86 -3.68
C GLY A 94 1.11 9.14 -2.88
N TRP A 95 -0.02 9.81 -3.05
CA TRP A 95 -0.34 11.06 -2.35
C TRP A 95 -0.65 10.83 -0.88
N ILE A 96 -0.08 11.68 -0.03
CA ILE A 96 -0.27 11.66 1.43
C ILE A 96 -0.75 13.02 1.88
N ASP A 97 -1.95 13.03 2.42
CA ASP A 97 -2.66 14.23 2.85
C ASP A 97 -2.02 14.92 4.05
N PRO A 98 -2.15 16.25 4.17
CA PRO A 98 -1.77 16.98 5.37
C PRO A 98 -2.45 16.43 6.62
N GLY A 99 -1.66 16.15 7.65
CA GLY A 99 -2.15 15.58 8.90
C GLY A 99 -2.17 14.06 8.97
N TYR A 100 -1.76 13.36 7.93
CA TYR A 100 -1.59 11.91 7.97
C TYR A 100 -0.49 11.51 8.96
N ILE A 101 -0.80 10.55 9.83
CA ILE A 101 0.15 9.94 10.79
C ILE A 101 -0.14 8.45 10.83
N ASN A 102 0.71 7.62 10.24
CA ASN A 102 0.60 6.16 10.29
C ASN A 102 1.85 5.50 9.68
N ARG A 103 1.89 4.16 9.63
CA ARG A 103 2.68 3.47 8.62
C ARG A 103 2.11 3.75 7.25
N LEU A 104 2.98 3.96 6.26
CA LEU A 104 2.53 4.09 4.89
C LEU A 104 2.20 2.70 4.34
N THR A 105 1.01 2.56 3.77
CA THR A 105 0.67 1.41 2.94
C THR A 105 1.32 1.59 1.58
N LEU A 106 2.01 0.57 1.13
CA LEU A 106 2.73 0.56 -0.14
C LEU A 106 2.12 -0.52 -1.04
N GLU A 107 1.48 -0.12 -2.13
CA GLU A 107 1.12 -1.04 -3.20
C GLU A 107 2.39 -1.34 -4.00
N ILE A 108 2.96 -2.53 -3.79
CA ILE A 108 4.18 -2.94 -4.48
C ILE A 108 3.82 -3.88 -5.62
N TYR A 109 4.28 -3.54 -6.82
CA TYR A 109 4.06 -4.30 -8.04
C TYR A 109 5.38 -4.83 -8.59
N ASN A 110 5.39 -6.09 -9.01
CA ASN A 110 6.43 -6.62 -9.88
C ASN A 110 5.95 -6.54 -11.34
N LEU A 111 6.49 -5.60 -12.10
CA LEU A 111 6.14 -5.38 -13.50
C LEU A 111 6.89 -6.32 -14.46
N ASN A 112 7.82 -7.11 -13.95
CA ASN A 112 8.53 -8.10 -14.75
C ASN A 112 7.56 -9.18 -15.23
N GLU A 113 7.79 -9.70 -16.44
CA GLU A 113 6.89 -10.67 -17.06
C GLU A 113 7.21 -12.12 -16.66
N ARG A 114 8.44 -12.41 -16.29
CA ARG A 114 8.93 -13.77 -16.07
C ARG A 114 9.71 -13.95 -14.77
N GLU A 115 10.27 -12.87 -14.22
CA GLU A 115 11.19 -12.92 -13.10
C GLU A 115 10.49 -12.70 -11.77
N THR A 116 10.68 -13.61 -10.83
CA THR A 116 10.38 -13.39 -9.42
C THR A 116 11.46 -12.50 -8.83
N VAL A 117 11.05 -11.46 -8.12
CA VAL A 117 11.97 -10.55 -7.42
C VAL A 117 11.87 -10.81 -5.93
N LEU A 118 13.02 -11.08 -5.29
CA LEU A 118 13.11 -11.17 -3.85
C LEU A 118 13.29 -9.76 -3.27
N LEU A 119 12.33 -9.32 -2.48
CA LEU A 119 12.37 -8.03 -1.80
C LEU A 119 12.89 -8.23 -0.38
N PRO A 120 14.12 -7.78 -0.06
CA PRO A 120 14.62 -7.86 1.31
C PRO A 120 13.79 -6.97 2.24
N VAL A 121 13.35 -7.52 3.37
CA VAL A 121 12.62 -6.73 4.37
C VAL A 121 13.55 -5.67 4.97
N GLY A 122 13.07 -4.43 5.08
CA GLY A 122 13.86 -3.29 5.55
C GLY A 122 14.72 -2.60 4.47
N GLU A 123 14.69 -3.10 3.23
CA GLU A 123 15.36 -2.42 2.11
C GLU A 123 14.64 -1.11 1.74
N ARG A 124 15.40 -0.15 1.26
CA ARG A 124 14.89 1.16 0.87
C ARG A 124 14.45 1.18 -0.60
N PHE A 125 13.21 0.79 -0.91
CA PHE A 125 12.68 0.85 -2.29
C PHE A 125 11.79 2.06 -2.59
N ALA A 126 11.39 2.81 -1.58
CA ALA A 126 10.60 4.02 -1.74
C ALA A 126 11.39 5.26 -1.34
N GLN A 127 10.94 6.39 -1.82
CA GLN A 127 11.38 7.73 -1.42
C GLN A 127 10.15 8.63 -1.26
N ILE A 128 10.27 9.63 -0.41
CA ILE A 128 9.21 10.60 -0.17
C ILE A 128 9.64 11.94 -0.78
N VAL A 129 8.73 12.56 -1.52
CA VAL A 129 8.84 13.93 -2.02
C VAL A 129 7.92 14.80 -1.20
N PHE A 130 8.44 15.88 -0.62
CA PHE A 130 7.67 16.82 0.18
C PHE A 130 7.17 17.99 -0.67
N HIS A 131 5.93 18.40 -0.38
CA HIS A 131 5.28 19.56 -0.99
C HIS A 131 4.84 20.53 0.09
N GLU A 132 4.95 21.81 -0.17
CA GLU A 132 4.34 22.86 0.62
C GLU A 132 3.06 23.31 -0.10
N THR A 133 1.91 23.10 0.53
CA THR A 133 0.61 23.27 -0.13
C THR A 133 -0.05 24.62 0.14
N GLY A 134 0.51 25.46 1.02
CA GLY A 134 -0.19 26.63 1.52
C GLY A 134 -1.28 26.29 2.53
N PRO A 135 -2.16 27.23 2.90
CA PRO A 135 -3.20 27.02 3.88
C PRO A 135 -4.13 25.86 3.47
N VAL A 136 -4.40 24.95 4.40
CA VAL A 136 -5.26 23.79 4.21
C VAL A 136 -6.40 23.84 5.22
N GLU A 137 -7.62 23.68 4.75
CA GLU A 137 -8.77 23.48 5.62
C GLU A 137 -8.88 22.01 6.04
N GLY A 138 -8.87 21.77 7.36
CA GLY A 138 -8.98 20.43 7.92
C GLY A 138 -7.63 19.75 8.16
N ASN A 139 -7.70 18.54 8.67
CA ASN A 139 -6.56 17.71 9.03
C ASN A 139 -6.94 16.24 8.89
N TYR A 140 -6.18 15.47 8.15
CA TYR A 140 -6.43 14.04 7.97
C TYR A 140 -6.47 13.34 9.32
N GLY A 141 -7.55 12.60 9.60
CA GLY A 141 -7.71 11.90 10.87
C GLY A 141 -8.24 12.74 12.05
N ALA A 142 -8.59 14.01 11.85
CA ALA A 142 -9.11 14.89 12.92
C ALA A 142 -10.50 14.50 13.47
N GLY A 143 -11.12 13.44 12.95
CA GLY A 143 -12.39 12.88 13.43
C GLY A 143 -13.60 13.31 12.63
N ARG A 144 -14.73 12.65 12.91
CA ARG A 144 -15.99 12.85 12.14
C ARG A 144 -16.58 14.24 12.31
N ASP A 145 -16.35 14.86 13.45
CA ASP A 145 -16.95 16.16 13.80
C ASP A 145 -16.32 17.34 13.05
N SER A 146 -15.13 17.13 12.48
CA SER A 146 -14.44 18.14 11.67
C SER A 146 -14.81 18.12 10.18
N GLY A 147 -15.65 17.17 9.74
CA GLY A 147 -15.96 16.96 8.32
C GLY A 147 -14.82 16.29 7.51
N PHE A 148 -13.65 16.07 8.09
CA PHE A 148 -12.45 15.54 7.46
C PHE A 148 -11.95 14.28 8.16
N SER A 149 -12.61 13.15 7.97
CA SER A 149 -12.13 11.88 8.51
C SER A 149 -11.43 11.07 7.43
N GLY A 150 -10.13 10.82 7.60
CA GLY A 150 -9.40 9.89 6.74
C GLY A 150 -9.89 8.45 6.96
N LYS A 151 -10.03 7.67 5.87
CA LYS A 151 -10.48 6.26 5.94
C LYS A 151 -9.50 5.35 6.66
N TYR A 152 -8.22 5.69 6.62
CA TYR A 152 -7.11 4.83 7.02
C TYR A 152 -6.42 5.28 8.31
N GLN A 153 -6.95 6.30 8.98
CA GLN A 153 -6.42 6.82 10.23
C GLN A 153 -7.54 7.07 11.25
N GLN A 154 -7.33 6.61 12.47
CA GLN A 154 -8.27 6.81 13.58
C GLN A 154 -7.61 7.70 14.65
N GLY A 155 -7.77 9.01 14.50
CA GLY A 155 -7.18 9.99 15.39
C GLY A 155 -5.81 10.50 14.98
N THR A 156 -5.20 11.31 15.83
CA THR A 156 -3.93 12.01 15.60
C THR A 156 -2.87 11.72 16.66
N ASP A 157 -3.19 10.87 17.63
CA ASP A 157 -2.27 10.45 18.69
C ASP A 157 -1.35 9.35 18.19
N LEU A 158 -0.07 9.67 18.04
CA LEU A 158 0.93 8.74 17.52
C LEU A 158 1.12 7.49 18.41
N GLU A 159 1.08 7.64 19.73
CA GLU A 159 1.27 6.52 20.64
C GLU A 159 0.12 5.51 20.52
N MET A 160 -1.11 6.02 20.44
CA MET A 160 -2.28 5.19 20.21
C MET A 160 -2.26 4.54 18.85
N ILE A 161 -1.85 5.25 17.80
CA ILE A 161 -1.72 4.71 16.44
C ILE A 161 -0.70 3.56 16.42
N ILE A 162 0.48 3.75 17.02
CA ILE A 162 1.50 2.70 17.13
C ILE A 162 0.95 1.48 17.87
N LYS A 163 0.25 1.68 18.97
CA LYS A 163 -0.27 0.60 19.83
C LYS A 163 -1.39 -0.21 19.16
N THR A 164 -2.21 0.46 18.35
CA THR A 164 -3.41 -0.15 17.75
C THR A 164 -3.21 -0.58 16.29
N TRP A 165 -2.05 -0.31 15.71
CA TRP A 165 -1.79 -0.64 14.33
C TRP A 165 -1.82 -2.16 14.08
N SER A 166 -2.50 -2.55 13.01
CA SER A 166 -2.53 -3.93 12.51
C SER A 166 -2.49 -3.95 10.98
N PRO A 167 -2.07 -5.06 10.36
CA PRO A 167 -2.06 -5.20 8.90
C PRO A 167 -3.42 -4.95 8.23
N ASP A 168 -4.52 -5.23 8.91
CA ASP A 168 -5.88 -5.00 8.41
C ASP A 168 -6.16 -3.52 8.10
N MET A 169 -5.38 -2.61 8.71
CA MET A 169 -5.47 -1.18 8.41
C MET A 169 -5.06 -0.84 6.98
N MET A 170 -4.31 -1.71 6.33
CA MET A 170 -3.89 -1.53 4.92
C MET A 170 -4.98 -1.90 3.92
N LEU A 171 -6.00 -2.67 4.33
CA LEU A 171 -7.00 -3.17 3.40
C LEU A 171 -7.79 -2.04 2.74
N PRO A 172 -8.12 -2.14 1.44
CA PRO A 172 -8.96 -1.17 0.76
C PRO A 172 -10.30 -0.98 1.46
N ARG A 173 -10.79 0.26 1.51
CA ARG A 173 -12.01 0.62 2.24
C ARG A 173 -13.00 1.41 1.39
N ALA A 174 -13.11 1.10 0.09
CA ALA A 174 -14.09 1.72 -0.78
C ALA A 174 -15.53 1.45 -0.32
N TYR A 175 -15.79 0.33 0.34
CA TYR A 175 -17.08 0.00 0.96
C TYR A 175 -17.53 0.98 2.06
N LYS A 176 -16.63 1.86 2.54
CA LYS A 176 -16.97 2.94 3.49
C LYS A 176 -17.39 4.23 2.81
N ASP A 177 -17.35 4.31 1.49
CA ASP A 177 -17.78 5.48 0.73
C ASP A 177 -19.29 5.50 0.62
N HIS A 178 -19.94 6.30 1.43
CA HIS A 178 -21.39 6.49 1.43
C HIS A 178 -21.84 7.59 0.42
N ARG A 179 -21.30 7.55 -0.79
CA ARG A 179 -21.74 8.48 -1.83
C ARG A 179 -22.81 7.85 -2.69
N ILE A 180 -23.81 8.66 -3.02
CA ILE A 180 -24.80 8.29 -4.05
C ILE A 180 -24.07 8.27 -5.38
N MET A 181 -24.18 7.17 -6.12
CA MET A 181 -23.64 7.11 -7.48
C MET A 181 -24.29 8.23 -8.31
N PRO A 182 -23.51 8.97 -9.12
CA PRO A 182 -24.08 10.01 -9.96
C PRO A 182 -25.11 9.37 -10.90
N PRO A 183 -26.25 10.07 -11.21
CA PRO A 183 -27.20 9.55 -12.16
C PRO A 183 -26.55 9.36 -13.53
N VAL A 184 -26.95 8.32 -14.22
CA VAL A 184 -26.54 8.12 -15.61
C VAL A 184 -27.07 9.31 -16.42
N ILE A 185 -26.20 10.02 -17.10
CA ILE A 185 -26.60 11.14 -17.97
C ILE A 185 -27.20 10.53 -19.22
N GLU A 186 -28.51 10.70 -19.39
CA GLU A 186 -29.20 10.24 -20.59
C GLU A 186 -28.61 10.92 -21.84
N GLY A 187 -28.27 10.13 -22.83
CA GLY A 187 -27.69 10.60 -24.10
C GLY A 187 -26.18 10.54 -24.22
N LEU A 188 -25.46 10.12 -23.17
CA LEU A 188 -24.05 9.71 -23.31
C LEU A 188 -24.06 8.22 -23.70
N ALA A 189 -23.73 7.93 -24.95
CA ALA A 189 -23.37 6.58 -25.34
C ALA A 189 -22.00 6.24 -24.68
N TYR A 190 -22.00 5.26 -23.80
CA TYR A 190 -20.77 4.63 -23.34
C TYR A 190 -20.42 3.56 -24.39
N GLU A 191 -19.66 3.94 -25.42
CA GLU A 191 -19.07 3.01 -26.38
C GLU A 191 -17.82 2.33 -25.80
#